data_9f4288994f6b0bbce4408fb80744f27e
#
_entry.id   9f4288994f6b0bbce4408fb80744f27e
#
_cell.length_a   1.000
_cell.length_b   1.000
_cell.length_c   1.000
_cell.angle_alpha   90.00
_cell.angle_beta   90.00
_cell.angle_gamma   90.00
#
_symmetry.space_group_name_H-M   'P 1'
#
loop_
_entity.id
_entity.type
_entity.pdbx_description
1 polymer ?
#
loop_
_entity_poly.entity_id
_entity_poly.type
_entity_poly.pdbx_seq_one_letter_code
_entity_poly.pdbx_strand_id
1 'polypeptide(L)'
;YNDTTGTQIAVVTIASLDGDDLFDYSQRLAEAWGIGGGENDNGILLLIAVQDRKIRIHTGYGTEGAITDAISKRIIENEIKPAFRANDYYSGFDDATTAMIQALAGEYKATPKKKSSGFPFYGIGIVLIAIFYIFGSRRRYTGYGHSGRRYYGTPWIGGGFGGGSSGGFGGGGGGFGGFGGGSFGGGGASGGW
;
A
#
# COMPACT_ATOMS: atom_id res chain seq x y z
N TYR A 1 -12.01 3.16 -25.03
CA TYR A 1 -11.81 4.49 -24.44
C TYR A 1 -10.78 5.30 -25.21
N ASN A 2 -9.72 4.67 -25.69
CA ASN A 2 -8.68 5.34 -26.49
C ASN A 2 -9.25 6.06 -27.72
N ASP A 3 -10.17 5.44 -28.46
CA ASP A 3 -10.72 5.97 -29.73
C ASP A 3 -11.48 7.29 -29.55
N THR A 4 -11.98 7.56 -28.36
CA THR A 4 -12.78 8.76 -28.06
C THR A 4 -12.01 9.84 -27.32
N THR A 5 -10.99 9.50 -26.56
CA THR A 5 -10.26 10.43 -25.67
C THR A 5 -8.77 10.51 -25.93
N GLY A 6 -8.23 9.59 -26.74
CA GLY A 6 -6.80 9.43 -26.96
C GLY A 6 -6.03 8.86 -25.76
N THR A 7 -6.72 8.55 -24.64
CA THR A 7 -6.08 7.99 -23.44
C THR A 7 -6.04 6.47 -23.50
N GLN A 8 -4.89 5.89 -23.31
CA GLN A 8 -4.68 4.44 -23.31
C GLN A 8 -4.61 3.92 -21.87
N ILE A 9 -5.44 2.91 -21.56
CA ILE A 9 -5.38 2.19 -20.30
C ILE A 9 -4.96 0.75 -20.59
N ALA A 10 -3.79 0.36 -20.15
CA ALA A 10 -3.28 -1.01 -20.26
C ALA A 10 -3.38 -1.73 -18.92
N VAL A 11 -3.97 -2.92 -18.92
CA VAL A 11 -4.03 -3.80 -17.75
C VAL A 11 -3.15 -5.01 -18.01
N VAL A 12 -2.13 -5.20 -17.18
CA VAL A 12 -1.14 -6.26 -17.34
C VAL A 12 -1.04 -7.07 -16.05
N THR A 13 -1.08 -8.38 -16.21
CA THR A 13 -0.84 -9.33 -15.12
C THR A 13 0.39 -10.14 -15.41
N ILE A 14 1.29 -10.23 -14.45
CA ILE A 14 2.49 -11.10 -14.52
C ILE A 14 2.47 -12.08 -13.35
N ALA A 15 3.15 -13.20 -13.52
CA ALA A 15 3.24 -14.19 -12.46
C ALA A 15 4.02 -13.64 -11.26
N SER A 16 5.22 -13.14 -11.50
CA SER A 16 6.14 -12.60 -10.50
C SER A 16 7.01 -11.50 -11.11
N LEU A 17 7.58 -10.67 -10.27
CA LEU A 17 8.61 -9.70 -10.62
C LEU A 17 10.01 -10.33 -10.63
N ASP A 18 10.14 -11.58 -10.15
CA ASP A 18 11.41 -12.32 -10.03
C ASP A 18 12.52 -11.53 -9.30
N GLY A 19 12.12 -10.76 -8.31
CA GLY A 19 13.01 -9.92 -7.49
C GLY A 19 13.26 -8.52 -8.04
N ASP A 20 12.68 -8.17 -9.18
CA ASP A 20 12.78 -6.83 -9.75
C ASP A 20 11.98 -5.79 -8.94
N ASP A 21 12.36 -4.52 -9.03
CA ASP A 21 11.59 -3.44 -8.44
C ASP A 21 10.29 -3.20 -9.22
N LEU A 22 9.18 -3.04 -8.51
CA LEU A 22 7.87 -2.87 -9.11
C LEU A 22 7.75 -1.57 -9.93
N PHE A 23 8.39 -0.49 -9.46
CA PHE A 23 8.39 0.78 -10.16
C PHE A 23 9.20 0.68 -11.46
N ASP A 24 10.44 0.22 -11.35
CA ASP A 24 11.35 0.10 -12.49
C ASP A 24 10.79 -0.85 -13.55
N TYR A 25 10.20 -1.98 -13.12
CA TYR A 25 9.55 -2.92 -14.03
C TYR A 25 8.39 -2.27 -14.78
N SER A 26 7.51 -1.57 -14.05
CA SER A 26 6.34 -0.90 -14.66
C SER A 26 6.75 0.21 -15.63
N GLN A 27 7.78 0.96 -15.32
CA GLN A 27 8.31 2.01 -16.18
C GLN A 27 8.85 1.42 -17.49
N ARG A 28 9.76 0.45 -17.39
CA ARG A 28 10.33 -0.21 -18.58
C ARG A 28 9.26 -0.85 -19.46
N LEU A 29 8.25 -1.48 -18.83
CA LEU A 29 7.14 -2.10 -19.55
C LEU A 29 6.30 -1.06 -20.30
N ALA A 30 5.94 0.04 -19.64
CA ALA A 30 5.14 1.11 -20.21
C ALA A 30 5.86 1.78 -21.40
N GLU A 31 7.16 2.04 -21.24
CA GLU A 31 8.01 2.61 -22.28
C GLU A 31 8.20 1.62 -23.45
N ALA A 32 8.48 0.35 -23.18
CA ALA A 32 8.67 -0.66 -24.20
C ALA A 32 7.43 -0.91 -25.06
N TRP A 33 6.25 -0.77 -24.46
CA TRP A 33 4.97 -0.92 -25.16
C TRP A 33 4.46 0.40 -25.77
N GLY A 34 5.11 1.53 -25.49
CA GLY A 34 4.71 2.84 -25.97
C GLY A 34 3.29 3.25 -25.52
N ILE A 35 2.92 2.85 -24.28
CA ILE A 35 1.56 3.15 -23.76
C ILE A 35 1.38 4.66 -23.67
N GLY A 36 0.31 5.19 -24.27
CA GLY A 36 -0.03 6.62 -24.24
C GLY A 36 0.47 7.44 -25.43
N GLY A 37 1.28 6.83 -26.31
CA GLY A 37 1.80 7.50 -27.51
C GLY A 37 2.79 8.64 -27.21
N GLY A 38 3.48 9.10 -28.24
CA GLY A 38 4.60 10.04 -28.09
C GLY A 38 4.24 11.52 -28.04
N GLU A 39 3.00 11.93 -28.32
CA GLU A 39 2.64 13.35 -28.41
C GLU A 39 2.02 13.90 -27.11
N ASN A 40 1.20 13.10 -26.43
CA ASN A 40 0.42 13.58 -25.28
C ASN A 40 0.73 12.85 -23.97
N ASP A 41 1.51 11.79 -24.00
CA ASP A 41 1.84 10.96 -22.81
C ASP A 41 0.60 10.51 -22.01
N ASN A 42 -0.52 10.26 -22.74
CA ASN A 42 -1.83 9.94 -22.15
C ASN A 42 -1.97 8.43 -21.81
N GLY A 43 -0.95 7.85 -21.21
CA GLY A 43 -0.92 6.43 -20.86
C GLY A 43 -1.17 6.15 -19.40
N ILE A 44 -1.84 5.04 -19.12
CA ILE A 44 -1.99 4.49 -17.77
C ILE A 44 -1.71 2.99 -17.85
N LEU A 45 -0.81 2.51 -17.00
CA LEU A 45 -0.54 1.10 -16.85
C LEU A 45 -1.01 0.61 -15.47
N LEU A 46 -1.93 -0.34 -15.43
CA LEU A 46 -2.26 -1.11 -14.24
C LEU A 46 -1.48 -2.43 -14.30
N LEU A 47 -0.44 -2.55 -13.50
CA LEU A 47 0.40 -3.74 -13.39
C LEU A 47 0.09 -4.52 -12.11
N ILE A 48 -0.12 -5.82 -12.24
CA ILE A 48 -0.35 -6.75 -11.14
C ILE A 48 0.65 -7.90 -11.20
N ALA A 49 1.46 -8.07 -10.15
CA ALA A 49 2.30 -9.23 -9.93
C ALA A 49 1.60 -10.18 -8.95
N VAL A 50 1.04 -11.26 -9.49
CA VAL A 50 0.06 -12.10 -8.77
C VAL A 50 0.69 -12.84 -7.59
N GLN A 51 1.85 -13.48 -7.79
CA GLN A 51 2.54 -14.23 -6.73
C GLN A 51 3.13 -13.32 -5.67
N ASP A 52 3.62 -12.13 -6.07
CA ASP A 52 4.17 -11.12 -5.17
C ASP A 52 3.09 -10.33 -4.44
N ARG A 53 1.82 -10.47 -4.87
CA ARG A 53 0.68 -9.68 -4.38
C ARG A 53 0.94 -8.17 -4.44
N LYS A 54 1.53 -7.73 -5.53
CA LYS A 54 1.87 -6.33 -5.75
C LYS A 54 1.04 -5.73 -6.88
N ILE A 55 0.63 -4.48 -6.68
CA ILE A 55 -0.17 -3.70 -7.62
C ILE A 55 0.53 -2.37 -7.84
N ARG A 56 0.56 -1.91 -9.09
CA ARG A 56 0.96 -0.56 -9.42
C ARG A 56 0.03 0.03 -10.48
N ILE A 57 -0.41 1.25 -10.23
CA ILE A 57 -0.94 2.14 -11.25
C ILE A 57 0.20 3.10 -11.59
N HIS A 58 0.62 3.12 -12.84
CA HIS A 58 1.65 3.98 -13.35
C HIS A 58 1.06 4.90 -14.40
N THR A 59 1.26 6.22 -14.26
CA THR A 59 0.63 7.23 -15.10
C THR A 59 1.66 7.94 -15.97
N GLY A 60 1.31 8.19 -17.22
CA GLY A 60 2.04 9.09 -18.10
C GLY A 60 1.78 10.55 -17.73
N TYR A 61 2.67 11.46 -18.14
CA TYR A 61 2.60 12.89 -17.79
C TYR A 61 1.25 13.53 -18.18
N GLY A 62 0.66 13.15 -19.29
CA GLY A 62 -0.64 13.70 -19.75
C GLY A 62 -1.83 13.30 -18.89
N THR A 63 -1.70 12.24 -18.07
CA THR A 63 -2.78 11.76 -17.20
C THR A 63 -2.58 12.09 -15.73
N GLU A 64 -1.40 12.56 -15.30
CA GLU A 64 -1.09 12.86 -13.90
C GLU A 64 -2.02 13.91 -13.27
N GLY A 65 -2.49 14.87 -14.07
CA GLY A 65 -3.45 15.90 -13.61
C GLY A 65 -4.80 15.33 -13.23
N ALA A 66 -5.25 14.27 -13.90
CA ALA A 66 -6.53 13.63 -13.67
C ALA A 66 -6.40 12.42 -12.71
N ILE A 67 -5.37 11.61 -12.89
CA ILE A 67 -5.06 10.45 -12.03
C ILE A 67 -3.79 10.73 -11.24
N THR A 68 -3.94 11.52 -10.20
CA THR A 68 -2.86 11.83 -9.26
C THR A 68 -2.47 10.60 -8.44
N ASP A 69 -1.31 10.63 -7.78
CA ASP A 69 -0.87 9.59 -6.84
C ASP A 69 -1.93 9.28 -5.78
N ALA A 70 -2.59 10.33 -5.29
CA ALA A 70 -3.64 10.19 -4.27
C ALA A 70 -4.87 9.44 -4.82
N ILE A 71 -5.27 9.72 -6.06
CA ILE A 71 -6.38 9.03 -6.75
C ILE A 71 -5.98 7.58 -7.06
N SER A 72 -4.79 7.37 -7.62
CA SER A 72 -4.23 6.04 -7.88
C SER A 72 -4.21 5.19 -6.60
N LYS A 73 -3.75 5.77 -5.49
CA LYS A 73 -3.76 5.08 -4.19
C LYS A 73 -5.16 4.72 -3.72
N ARG A 74 -6.13 5.61 -3.88
CA ARG A 74 -7.53 5.35 -3.52
C ARG A 74 -8.14 4.23 -4.36
N ILE A 75 -7.90 4.23 -5.66
CA ILE A 75 -8.36 3.15 -6.56
C ILE A 75 -7.80 1.80 -6.10
N ILE A 76 -6.50 1.72 -5.81
CA ILE A 76 -5.89 0.50 -5.30
C ILE A 76 -6.56 0.06 -3.99
N GLU A 77 -6.72 0.96 -3.02
CA GLU A 77 -7.21 0.62 -1.68
C GLU A 77 -8.70 0.31 -1.61
N ASN A 78 -9.51 0.97 -2.45
CA ASN A 78 -10.96 0.87 -2.35
C ASN A 78 -11.56 -0.11 -3.36
N GLU A 79 -11.01 -0.16 -4.57
CA GLU A 79 -11.58 -0.94 -5.66
C GLU A 79 -10.82 -2.28 -5.83
N ILE A 80 -9.49 -2.25 -5.96
CA ILE A 80 -8.73 -3.46 -6.29
C ILE A 80 -8.54 -4.37 -5.08
N LYS A 81 -8.01 -3.84 -3.98
CA LYS A 81 -7.61 -4.67 -2.83
C LYS A 81 -8.76 -5.45 -2.19
N PRO A 82 -9.96 -4.90 -1.99
CA PRO A 82 -11.06 -5.67 -1.41
C PRO A 82 -11.46 -6.87 -2.28
N ALA A 83 -11.58 -6.66 -3.59
CA ALA A 83 -11.94 -7.70 -4.55
C ALA A 83 -10.85 -8.80 -4.62
N PHE A 84 -9.58 -8.42 -4.70
CA PHE A 84 -8.46 -9.37 -4.76
C PHE A 84 -8.31 -10.19 -3.48
N ARG A 85 -8.59 -9.62 -2.31
CA ARG A 85 -8.64 -10.38 -1.05
C ARG A 85 -9.77 -11.37 -1.01
N ALA A 86 -10.86 -11.10 -1.72
CA ALA A 86 -11.97 -12.02 -1.91
C ALA A 86 -11.73 -13.04 -3.03
N ASN A 87 -10.54 -13.02 -3.68
CA ASN A 87 -10.19 -13.77 -4.89
C ASN A 87 -11.10 -13.45 -6.10
N ASP A 88 -11.76 -12.32 -6.09
CA ASP A 88 -12.55 -11.81 -7.20
C ASP A 88 -11.73 -10.83 -8.04
N TYR A 89 -10.85 -11.41 -8.84
CA TYR A 89 -9.94 -10.61 -9.68
C TYR A 89 -10.68 -9.84 -10.77
N TYR A 90 -11.74 -10.45 -11.34
CA TYR A 90 -12.49 -9.81 -12.42
C TYR A 90 -13.14 -8.51 -11.95
N SER A 91 -13.89 -8.55 -10.85
CA SER A 91 -14.50 -7.34 -10.30
C SER A 91 -13.44 -6.30 -9.92
N GLY A 92 -12.29 -6.72 -9.40
CA GLY A 92 -11.22 -5.79 -9.07
C GLY A 92 -10.65 -5.07 -10.29
N PHE A 93 -10.56 -5.71 -11.45
CA PHE A 93 -10.14 -5.07 -12.70
C PHE A 93 -11.24 -4.15 -13.26
N ASP A 94 -12.49 -4.61 -13.27
CA ASP A 94 -13.63 -3.86 -13.78
C ASP A 94 -13.85 -2.57 -12.97
N ASP A 95 -13.88 -2.69 -11.65
CA ASP A 95 -14.04 -1.55 -10.74
C ASP A 95 -12.86 -0.56 -10.88
N ALA A 96 -11.63 -1.06 -10.99
CA ALA A 96 -10.45 -0.21 -11.14
C ALA A 96 -10.47 0.55 -12.47
N THR A 97 -10.76 -0.13 -13.58
CA THR A 97 -10.81 0.52 -14.90
C THR A 97 -11.95 1.52 -14.99
N THR A 98 -13.10 1.21 -14.43
CA THR A 98 -14.23 2.12 -14.30
C THR A 98 -13.86 3.36 -13.48
N ALA A 99 -13.22 3.18 -12.32
CA ALA A 99 -12.75 4.27 -11.48
C ALA A 99 -11.71 5.16 -12.17
N MET A 100 -10.79 4.57 -12.95
CA MET A 100 -9.83 5.33 -13.76
C MET A 100 -10.53 6.17 -14.83
N ILE A 101 -11.50 5.60 -15.54
CA ILE A 101 -12.29 6.33 -16.56
C ILE A 101 -13.06 7.49 -15.92
N GLN A 102 -13.69 7.28 -14.77
CA GLN A 102 -14.37 8.33 -14.01
C GLN A 102 -13.40 9.42 -13.53
N ALA A 103 -12.19 9.05 -13.10
CA ALA A 103 -11.18 10.01 -12.70
C ALA A 103 -10.71 10.88 -13.87
N LEU A 104 -10.52 10.29 -15.05
CA LEU A 104 -10.20 11.01 -16.28
C LEU A 104 -11.32 11.97 -16.72
N ALA A 105 -12.58 11.60 -16.48
CA ALA A 105 -13.72 12.46 -16.72
C ALA A 105 -13.93 13.54 -15.61
N GLY A 106 -13.14 13.51 -14.54
CA GLY A 106 -13.33 14.39 -13.38
C GLY A 106 -14.50 14.02 -12.47
N GLU A 107 -15.06 12.83 -12.64
CA GLU A 107 -16.27 12.36 -11.95
C GLU A 107 -16.00 11.39 -10.80
N TYR A 108 -14.76 10.96 -10.61
CA TYR A 108 -14.42 9.98 -9.58
C TYR A 108 -14.67 10.53 -8.18
N LYS A 109 -15.62 9.94 -7.48
CA LYS A 109 -15.91 10.19 -6.07
C LYS A 109 -15.48 8.95 -5.28
N ALA A 110 -14.36 9.05 -4.59
CA ALA A 110 -13.93 7.99 -3.71
C ALA A 110 -15.02 7.64 -2.71
N THR A 111 -15.50 6.42 -2.73
CA THR A 111 -16.42 5.91 -1.70
C THR A 111 -15.71 6.03 -0.34
N PRO A 112 -16.26 6.75 0.65
CA PRO A 112 -15.63 6.81 1.96
C PRO A 112 -15.59 5.40 2.52
N LYS A 113 -14.40 4.89 2.82
CA LYS A 113 -14.27 3.62 3.56
C LYS A 113 -15.21 3.71 4.75
N LYS A 114 -16.23 2.85 4.82
CA LYS A 114 -16.89 2.55 6.09
C LYS A 114 -15.75 2.21 7.03
N LYS A 115 -15.44 3.08 7.98
CA LYS A 115 -14.58 2.73 9.09
C LYS A 115 -15.19 1.46 9.64
N SER A 116 -14.56 0.33 9.40
CA SER A 116 -14.84 -0.88 10.16
C SER A 116 -14.72 -0.41 11.59
N SER A 117 -15.83 -0.38 12.29
CA SER A 117 -15.82 -0.16 13.73
C SER A 117 -15.15 -1.41 14.29
N GLY A 118 -13.81 -1.39 14.27
CA GLY A 118 -13.03 -2.34 15.03
C GLY A 118 -13.60 -2.26 16.44
N PHE A 119 -14.14 -3.33 16.93
CA PHE A 119 -14.52 -3.47 18.33
C PHE A 119 -13.37 -2.88 19.12
N PRO A 120 -13.60 -1.85 19.94
CA PRO A 120 -12.51 -1.26 20.69
C PRO A 120 -11.99 -2.34 21.64
N PHE A 121 -10.80 -2.87 21.34
CA PHE A 121 -10.12 -3.85 22.21
C PHE A 121 -10.01 -3.33 23.65
N TYR A 122 -10.13 -2.02 23.87
CA TYR A 122 -10.27 -1.41 25.18
C TYR A 122 -11.47 -1.92 25.97
N GLY A 123 -12.58 -2.26 25.31
CA GLY A 123 -13.76 -2.81 25.98
C GLY A 123 -13.49 -4.20 26.60
N ILE A 124 -12.75 -5.03 25.90
CA ILE A 124 -12.37 -6.38 26.39
C ILE A 124 -11.39 -6.24 27.55
N GLY A 125 -10.43 -5.31 27.47
CA GLY A 125 -9.48 -5.02 28.54
C GLY A 125 -10.21 -4.55 29.84
N ILE A 126 -11.18 -3.67 29.74
CA ILE A 126 -11.96 -3.19 30.88
C ILE A 126 -12.79 -4.31 31.50
N VAL A 127 -13.41 -5.16 30.67
CA VAL A 127 -14.17 -6.31 31.16
C VAL A 127 -13.28 -7.33 31.88
N LEU A 128 -12.09 -7.63 31.36
CA LEU A 128 -11.14 -8.51 32.01
C LEU A 128 -10.62 -7.94 33.32
N ILE A 129 -10.33 -6.64 33.39
CA ILE A 129 -9.92 -5.95 34.62
C ILE A 129 -11.07 -5.99 35.64
N ALA A 130 -12.32 -5.75 35.22
CA ALA A 130 -13.47 -5.82 36.12
C ALA A 130 -13.68 -7.24 36.66
N ILE A 131 -13.55 -8.26 35.80
CA ILE A 131 -13.61 -9.68 36.21
C ILE A 131 -12.49 -10.00 37.21
N PHE A 132 -11.27 -9.54 36.93
CA PHE A 132 -10.13 -9.74 37.83
C PHE A 132 -10.35 -9.07 39.20
N TYR A 133 -10.95 -7.87 39.22
CA TYR A 133 -11.29 -7.17 40.46
C TYR A 133 -12.40 -7.89 41.24
N ILE A 134 -13.43 -8.40 40.59
CA ILE A 134 -14.55 -9.11 41.21
C ILE A 134 -14.13 -10.47 41.76
N PHE A 135 -13.31 -11.20 41.01
CA PHE A 135 -12.84 -12.52 41.43
C PHE A 135 -11.57 -12.48 42.29
N GLY A 136 -10.67 -11.49 42.09
CA GLY A 136 -9.43 -11.33 42.84
C GLY A 136 -9.65 -10.83 44.28
N SER A 137 -10.70 -10.06 44.53
CA SER A 137 -11.00 -9.51 45.86
C SER A 137 -11.64 -10.50 46.84
N ARG A 138 -11.92 -11.75 46.44
CA ARG A 138 -12.48 -12.76 47.32
C ARG A 138 -11.46 -13.67 48.02
N ARG A 139 -10.15 -13.40 47.91
CA ARG A 139 -9.18 -14.09 48.77
C ARG A 139 -9.06 -13.35 50.08
N ARG A 140 -9.90 -13.78 51.02
CA ARG A 140 -9.83 -13.42 52.42
C ARG A 140 -8.44 -13.76 52.95
N TYR A 141 -7.83 -12.75 53.49
CA TYR A 141 -6.67 -12.82 54.37
C TYR A 141 -7.02 -13.72 55.56
N THR A 142 -6.28 -14.82 55.70
CA THR A 142 -6.08 -15.48 56.99
C THR A 142 -4.56 -15.70 57.18
N GLY A 143 -4.01 -14.97 57.88
CA GLY A 143 -3.36 -14.90 59.11
C GLY A 143 -1.97 -15.51 59.27
N TYR A 144 -1.18 -14.76 59.99
CA TYR A 144 -0.11 -15.15 60.91
C TYR A 144 1.27 -15.63 60.39
N GLY A 145 2.29 -14.82 60.73
CA GLY A 145 3.47 -15.37 61.32
C GLY A 145 4.82 -14.99 60.68
N HIS A 146 5.46 -14.07 61.27
CA HIS A 146 6.84 -14.00 61.73
C HIS A 146 8.04 -14.08 60.78
N SER A 147 8.84 -13.04 60.94
CA SER A 147 10.33 -12.95 60.96
C SER A 147 11.10 -13.02 59.65
N GLY A 148 11.69 -11.89 59.33
CA GLY A 148 13.16 -11.77 59.24
C GLY A 148 13.83 -12.11 57.93
N ARG A 149 14.19 -11.10 57.19
CA ARG A 149 15.57 -10.79 56.76
C ARG A 149 15.56 -9.89 55.52
N ARG A 150 16.23 -8.79 55.69
CA ARG A 150 16.54 -7.82 54.61
C ARG A 150 17.55 -8.47 53.68
N TYR A 151 17.27 -8.37 52.37
CA TYR A 151 18.31 -8.46 51.36
C TYR A 151 18.16 -7.27 50.41
N TYR A 152 19.18 -6.45 50.44
CA TYR A 152 19.46 -5.41 49.47
C TYR A 152 19.93 -6.06 48.19
N GLY A 153 19.31 -5.80 47.08
CA GLY A 153 19.78 -6.17 45.74
C GLY A 153 19.49 -5.04 44.78
N THR A 154 20.51 -4.37 44.36
CA THR A 154 20.52 -3.25 43.42
C THR A 154 20.04 -3.65 42.02
N PRO A 155 19.25 -2.82 41.33
CA PRO A 155 18.97 -3.04 39.92
C PRO A 155 20.11 -2.50 39.05
N TRP A 156 20.65 -3.34 38.24
CA TRP A 156 21.55 -2.94 37.14
C TRP A 156 20.74 -2.39 35.99
N ILE A 157 20.93 -1.10 35.75
CA ILE A 157 20.55 -0.43 34.53
C ILE A 157 21.79 -0.50 33.63
N GLY A 158 21.66 -1.20 32.53
CA GLY A 158 22.67 -1.25 31.49
C GLY A 158 22.05 -0.77 30.18
N GLY A 159 22.38 0.45 29.82
CA GLY A 159 22.10 1.08 28.55
C GLY A 159 22.99 0.51 27.44
N GLY A 160 22.49 0.63 26.22
CA GLY A 160 23.22 0.32 25.01
C GLY A 160 22.59 1.06 23.85
N PHE A 161 23.07 2.27 23.62
CA PHE A 161 22.85 3.03 22.39
C PHE A 161 23.91 2.61 21.37
N GLY A 162 23.48 2.32 20.15
CA GLY A 162 24.29 2.29 18.95
C GLY A 162 23.35 2.47 17.78
N GLY A 163 23.35 3.47 16.98
CA GLY A 163 24.41 4.29 16.43
C GLY A 163 24.91 3.70 15.14
N GLY A 164 24.57 4.36 14.00
CA GLY A 164 25.21 4.11 12.72
C GLY A 164 24.19 3.92 11.60
N SER A 165 24.13 4.66 10.68
CA SER A 165 24.88 5.50 9.75
C SER A 165 24.32 5.29 8.34
N SER A 166 23.92 6.39 7.79
CA SER A 166 23.83 6.76 6.38
C SER A 166 24.71 5.96 5.42
N GLY A 167 24.13 5.56 4.29
CA GLY A 167 24.84 5.16 3.10
C GLY A 167 24.07 5.58 1.88
N GLY A 168 24.35 6.78 1.36
CA GLY A 168 23.94 7.21 0.05
C GLY A 168 24.76 6.50 -1.00
N PHE A 169 24.10 5.99 -2.04
CA PHE A 169 24.75 5.68 -3.31
C PHE A 169 23.98 6.35 -4.43
N GLY A 170 24.59 7.40 -4.94
CA GLY A 170 24.33 7.90 -6.25
C GLY A 170 25.10 7.07 -7.28
N GLY A 171 24.54 6.96 -8.45
CA GLY A 171 25.12 6.40 -9.66
C GLY A 171 23.97 6.30 -10.64
N GLY A 172 23.85 7.08 -11.66
CA GLY A 172 24.80 7.43 -12.65
C GLY A 172 24.51 6.66 -13.89
N GLY A 173 23.75 7.26 -14.85
CA GLY A 173 24.00 7.29 -16.26
C GLY A 173 23.86 5.97 -17.04
N GLY A 174 22.94 5.97 -17.98
CA GLY A 174 22.94 5.02 -19.06
C GLY A 174 21.79 5.28 -20.01
N GLY A 175 21.92 6.32 -20.85
CA GLY A 175 20.98 6.58 -21.91
C GLY A 175 21.03 5.45 -22.95
N PHE A 176 19.89 4.80 -23.18
CA PHE A 176 19.65 4.10 -24.43
C PHE A 176 18.59 4.87 -25.21
N GLY A 177 19.06 5.55 -26.23
CA GLY A 177 18.22 6.30 -27.12
C GLY A 177 17.39 5.39 -28.00
N GLY A 178 16.16 5.82 -28.21
CA GLY A 178 15.41 5.58 -29.42
C GLY A 178 14.36 4.52 -29.37
N PHE A 179 13.15 4.96 -29.10
CA PHE A 179 11.95 4.72 -29.91
C PHE A 179 10.93 5.73 -29.37
N GLY A 180 10.26 6.48 -30.23
CA GLY A 180 9.32 7.52 -29.85
C GLY A 180 8.15 6.95 -29.04
N GLY A 181 8.41 6.70 -27.76
CA GLY A 181 7.43 6.26 -26.78
C GLY A 181 7.11 7.39 -25.82
N GLY A 182 5.88 7.44 -25.34
CA GLY A 182 5.44 8.39 -24.35
C GLY A 182 6.34 8.40 -23.13
N SER A 183 6.62 9.57 -22.59
CA SER A 183 7.40 9.68 -21.36
C SER A 183 6.49 9.38 -20.17
N PHE A 184 6.82 8.36 -19.39
CA PHE A 184 6.19 8.11 -18.11
C PHE A 184 6.88 8.94 -17.04
N GLY A 185 6.10 9.83 -16.40
CA GLY A 185 6.54 10.55 -15.23
C GLY A 185 6.48 9.63 -14.04
N GLY A 186 7.26 9.56 -13.09
CA GLY A 186 7.16 8.67 -11.92
C GLY A 186 5.84 8.69 -11.14
N GLY A 187 4.75 9.22 -11.74
CA GLY A 187 3.41 9.32 -11.16
C GLY A 187 2.70 7.98 -10.96
N GLY A 188 1.69 7.98 -10.09
CA GLY A 188 0.89 6.81 -9.77
C GLY A 188 1.07 6.31 -8.34
N ALA A 189 0.64 5.09 -8.06
CA ALA A 189 0.75 4.51 -6.73
C ALA A 189 0.99 3.01 -6.77
N SER A 190 1.59 2.50 -5.70
CA SER A 190 1.79 1.08 -5.49
C SER A 190 1.04 0.58 -4.27
N GLY A 191 0.67 -0.69 -4.25
CA GLY A 191 0.01 -1.37 -3.16
C GLY A 191 0.25 -2.87 -3.16
N GLY A 192 -0.34 -3.55 -2.18
CA GLY A 192 -0.38 -5.01 -2.09
C GLY A 192 -1.68 -5.45 -1.41
N TRP A 193 -2.10 -6.71 -1.61
CA TRP A 193 -3.34 -7.29 -1.05
C TRP A 193 -3.10 -8.61 -0.31
#